data_9854c5b1f057d1f9ed391743a122f52e
#
_entry.id   9854c5b1f057d1f9ed391743a122f52e
#
_cell.length_a   1.000
_cell.length_b   1.000
_cell.length_c   1.000
_cell.angle_alpha   90.00
_cell.angle_beta   90.00
_cell.angle_gamma   90.00
#
_symmetry.space_group_name_H-M   'P 1'
#
loop_
_entity.id
_entity.type
_entity.pdbx_description
1 polymer ?
#
loop_
_entity_poly.entity_id
_entity_poly.type
_entity_poly.pdbx_seq_one_letter_code
_entity_poly.pdbx_strand_id
1 'polypeptide(L)'
;RLENGYRRFLSFALGGYKPFLFLGGTFILLFTSFALMGIFPPKVEFFPDNQPQQIFVFIEYPEGTAISKTNAITKRIEKEILTVMERNTYNKAGTNILIESMVAQVGEGAGNPQIDNGNTNELPNKGKITLTMQEFKFRQGVSSESFREEVQQQLIGKFPGVSISVEKDAKGPPAGYPVTIEITGKDYLDLIQTAETMKEFLNRVNIAGVEELKINVNKNKPGLELTVDRQKAGELGVSAAQVGQLLRTSLFGAKAGIFKKDGDDYDINVRFNDANRYDNNALFNQNIIFRDPANGRIKEIPISSLIEQEKKNSFSAIKHRQLNRVVTLYSSVLAGYNANAVVDNVKQSLKGYKLHEGVNFK
;
A
#
# COMPACT_ATOMS: atom_id res chain seq x y z
N ARG A 1 4.20 59.82 29.14
CA ARG A 1 5.60 59.32 29.22
C ARG A 1 6.02 58.68 27.89
N LEU A 2 5.18 57.89 27.25
CA LEU A 2 5.45 57.23 25.94
C LEU A 2 5.61 58.25 24.80
N GLU A 3 4.76 59.26 24.75
CA GLU A 3 4.80 60.35 23.75
C GLU A 3 6.12 61.14 23.79
N ASN A 4 6.61 61.51 24.97
CA ASN A 4 7.87 62.20 25.13
C ASN A 4 9.08 61.31 24.76
N GLY A 5 9.02 59.99 25.00
CA GLY A 5 10.04 59.05 24.56
C GLY A 5 10.07 58.93 23.03
N TYR A 6 8.90 58.80 22.39
CA TYR A 6 8.75 58.79 20.95
C TYR A 6 9.25 60.08 20.28
N ARG A 7 8.88 61.24 20.80
CA ARG A 7 9.38 62.53 20.30
C ARG A 7 10.90 62.66 20.36
N ARG A 8 11.53 62.21 21.46
CA ARG A 8 12.99 62.23 21.59
C ARG A 8 13.65 61.28 20.59
N PHE A 9 13.12 60.06 20.41
CA PHE A 9 13.61 59.11 19.44
C PHE A 9 13.48 59.63 18.02
N LEU A 10 12.32 60.21 17.67
CA LEU A 10 12.08 60.73 16.34
C LEU A 10 12.97 61.93 16.03
N SER A 11 13.16 62.89 16.98
CA SER A 11 14.06 63.99 16.80
C SER A 11 15.54 63.58 16.68
N PHE A 12 15.93 62.51 17.37
CA PHE A 12 17.26 61.93 17.22
C PHE A 12 17.41 61.24 15.84
N ALA A 13 16.44 60.47 15.41
CA ALA A 13 16.48 59.74 14.16
C ALA A 13 16.45 60.65 12.92
N LEU A 14 15.74 61.77 12.99
CA LEU A 14 15.62 62.76 11.89
C LEU A 14 16.68 63.87 11.90
N GLY A 15 17.57 63.89 12.89
CA GLY A 15 18.62 64.94 13.01
C GLY A 15 19.84 64.69 12.13
N GLY A 16 20.20 65.67 11.31
CA GLY A 16 21.44 65.67 10.50
C GLY A 16 21.50 64.53 9.48
N TYR A 17 22.60 63.78 9.47
CA TYR A 17 22.81 62.63 8.53
C TYR A 17 22.21 61.28 9.01
N LYS A 18 21.65 61.28 10.22
CA LYS A 18 21.10 60.03 10.84
C LYS A 18 19.99 59.37 10.03
N PRO A 19 19.08 60.05 9.31
CA PRO A 19 18.11 59.41 8.45
C PRO A 19 18.74 58.48 7.40
N PHE A 20 19.88 58.90 6.83
CA PHE A 20 20.61 58.06 5.85
C PHE A 20 21.24 56.82 6.50
N LEU A 21 21.69 56.94 7.77
CA LEU A 21 22.19 55.79 8.53
C LEU A 21 21.08 54.77 8.84
N PHE A 22 19.89 55.29 9.24
CA PHE A 22 18.72 54.45 9.46
C PHE A 22 18.29 53.74 8.15
N LEU A 23 18.24 54.48 7.05
CA LEU A 23 17.93 53.92 5.74
C LEU A 23 18.95 52.88 5.34
N GLY A 24 20.24 53.13 5.43
CA GLY A 24 21.31 52.18 5.17
C GLY A 24 21.25 50.96 6.07
N GLY A 25 20.96 51.15 7.37
CA GLY A 25 20.74 50.07 8.33
C GLY A 25 19.56 49.18 7.94
N THR A 26 18.49 49.77 7.42
CA THR A 26 17.32 48.99 6.93
C THR A 26 17.68 48.12 5.72
N PHE A 27 18.44 48.66 4.78
CA PHE A 27 18.93 47.87 3.64
C PHE A 27 19.89 46.74 4.07
N ILE A 28 20.79 47.00 5.01
CA ILE A 28 21.70 45.97 5.54
C ILE A 28 20.89 44.88 6.22
N LEU A 29 19.88 45.22 7.05
CA LEU A 29 18.99 44.23 7.67
C LEU A 29 18.23 43.43 6.63
N LEU A 30 17.73 44.07 5.57
CA LEU A 30 17.02 43.41 4.48
C LEU A 30 17.94 42.39 3.77
N PHE A 31 19.14 42.80 3.37
CA PHE A 31 20.11 41.89 2.72
C PHE A 31 20.56 40.77 3.67
N THR A 32 20.76 41.08 4.95
CA THR A 32 21.09 40.06 5.95
C THR A 32 19.95 39.04 6.11
N SER A 33 18.68 39.47 6.09
CA SER A 33 17.52 38.60 6.13
C SER A 33 17.47 37.67 4.93
N PHE A 34 17.70 38.20 3.72
CA PHE A 34 17.78 37.33 2.51
C PHE A 34 18.97 36.37 2.55
N ALA A 35 20.11 36.83 3.04
CA ALA A 35 21.29 35.93 3.19
C ALA A 35 21.01 34.81 4.21
N LEU A 36 20.41 35.10 5.35
CA LEU A 36 20.00 34.09 6.33
C LEU A 36 18.98 33.14 5.77
N MET A 37 18.00 33.61 4.98
CA MET A 37 17.02 32.75 4.32
C MET A 37 17.66 31.84 3.27
N GLY A 38 18.73 32.28 2.61
CA GLY A 38 19.52 31.45 1.69
C GLY A 38 20.36 30.39 2.38
N ILE A 39 20.94 30.72 3.57
CA ILE A 39 21.77 29.80 4.35
C ILE A 39 20.89 28.78 5.12
N PHE A 40 19.76 29.23 5.64
CA PHE A 40 18.78 28.44 6.39
C PHE A 40 17.43 28.45 5.68
N PRO A 41 17.31 27.73 4.54
CA PRO A 41 16.05 27.71 3.81
C PRO A 41 14.93 27.15 4.70
N PRO A 42 13.78 27.86 4.83
CA PRO A 42 12.66 27.36 5.57
C PRO A 42 12.12 26.10 4.89
N LYS A 43 11.62 25.14 5.68
CA LYS A 43 10.87 24.00 5.15
C LYS A 43 9.62 24.52 4.45
N VAL A 44 9.57 24.36 3.13
CA VAL A 44 8.36 24.67 2.36
C VAL A 44 7.51 23.41 2.33
N GLU A 45 6.43 23.41 3.09
CA GLU A 45 5.44 22.34 3.10
C GLU A 45 4.14 22.90 2.53
N PHE A 46 3.57 22.20 1.54
CA PHE A 46 2.29 22.62 0.95
C PHE A 46 1.13 22.39 1.93
N PHE A 47 1.22 21.34 2.74
CA PHE A 47 0.33 21.09 3.87
C PHE A 47 1.18 20.92 5.13
N PRO A 48 0.88 21.64 6.21
CA PRO A 48 1.62 21.48 7.46
C PRO A 48 1.40 20.07 8.03
N ASP A 49 2.47 19.51 8.59
CA ASP A 49 2.39 18.25 9.31
C ASP A 49 1.50 18.38 10.54
N ASN A 50 0.29 17.89 10.44
CA ASN A 50 -0.66 17.84 11.54
C ASN A 50 -0.58 16.49 12.24
N GLN A 51 -0.95 16.49 13.52
CA GLN A 51 -1.12 15.24 14.27
C GLN A 51 -2.19 14.36 13.60
N PRO A 52 -1.87 13.09 13.28
CA PRO A 52 -2.80 12.20 12.60
C PRO A 52 -4.06 11.95 13.43
N GLN A 53 -5.19 11.82 12.74
CA GLN A 53 -6.43 11.32 13.32
C GLN A 53 -6.57 9.81 13.16
N GLN A 54 -5.96 9.26 12.13
CA GLN A 54 -5.86 7.83 11.93
C GLN A 54 -4.42 7.43 11.65
N ILE A 55 -4.04 6.28 12.18
CA ILE A 55 -2.77 5.61 11.90
C ILE A 55 -3.09 4.26 11.29
N PHE A 56 -2.46 3.96 10.18
CA PHE A 56 -2.61 2.70 9.47
C PHE A 56 -1.34 1.88 9.63
N VAL A 57 -1.48 0.65 10.08
CA VAL A 57 -0.41 -0.34 10.07
C VAL A 57 -0.70 -1.32 8.96
N PHE A 58 0.01 -1.20 7.84
CA PHE A 58 -0.09 -2.11 6.72
C PHE A 58 0.89 -3.27 6.92
N ILE A 59 0.39 -4.47 6.68
CA ILE A 59 1.08 -5.73 6.87
C ILE A 59 1.01 -6.47 5.54
N GLU A 60 2.17 -6.79 4.96
CA GLU A 60 2.21 -7.42 3.64
C GLU A 60 3.18 -8.61 3.65
N TYR A 61 2.64 -9.79 3.35
CA TYR A 61 3.38 -10.98 3.00
C TYR A 61 3.61 -11.06 1.49
N PRO A 62 4.58 -11.86 1.04
CA PRO A 62 4.69 -12.22 -0.38
C PRO A 62 3.37 -12.82 -0.90
N GLU A 63 3.05 -12.54 -2.16
CA GLU A 63 1.86 -13.10 -2.79
C GLU A 63 1.85 -14.62 -2.76
N GLY A 64 0.65 -15.19 -2.72
CA GLY A 64 0.45 -16.62 -2.52
C GLY A 64 0.44 -17.08 -1.07
N THR A 65 0.66 -16.15 -0.12
CA THR A 65 0.52 -16.47 1.30
C THR A 65 -0.96 -16.68 1.65
N ALA A 66 -1.23 -17.77 2.36
CA ALA A 66 -2.59 -18.08 2.81
C ALA A 66 -3.10 -17.04 3.81
N ILE A 67 -4.39 -16.69 3.71
CA ILE A 67 -5.04 -15.70 4.58
C ILE A 67 -4.95 -16.07 6.06
N SER A 68 -4.93 -17.37 6.39
CA SER A 68 -4.78 -17.84 7.78
C SER A 68 -3.43 -17.43 8.38
N LYS A 69 -2.35 -17.47 7.59
CA LYS A 69 -1.01 -17.02 8.02
C LYS A 69 -0.98 -15.51 8.21
N THR A 70 -1.59 -14.76 7.27
CA THR A 70 -1.71 -13.30 7.38
C THR A 70 -2.54 -12.90 8.60
N ASN A 71 -3.64 -13.60 8.87
CA ASN A 71 -4.45 -13.36 10.06
C ASN A 71 -3.68 -13.65 11.36
N ALA A 72 -2.91 -14.74 11.40
CA ALA A 72 -2.10 -15.08 12.56
C ALA A 72 -1.05 -14.00 12.90
N ILE A 73 -0.37 -13.45 11.88
CA ILE A 73 0.61 -12.38 12.09
C ILE A 73 -0.07 -11.07 12.46
N THR A 74 -1.19 -10.73 11.82
CA THR A 74 -1.95 -9.51 12.14
C THR A 74 -2.37 -9.50 13.61
N LYS A 75 -2.86 -10.63 14.14
CA LYS A 75 -3.18 -10.78 15.58
C LYS A 75 -1.96 -10.64 16.49
N ARG A 76 -0.79 -11.07 16.05
CA ARG A 76 0.45 -10.88 16.84
C ARG A 76 0.88 -9.41 16.83
N ILE A 77 0.79 -8.74 15.70
CA ILE A 77 1.10 -7.30 15.57
C ILE A 77 0.10 -6.48 16.39
N GLU A 78 -1.18 -6.83 16.35
CA GLU A 78 -2.22 -6.23 17.19
C GLU A 78 -1.86 -6.28 18.67
N LYS A 79 -1.39 -7.43 19.18
CA LYS A 79 -0.93 -7.56 20.57
C LYS A 79 0.27 -6.66 20.89
N GLU A 80 1.22 -6.52 19.98
CA GLU A 80 2.35 -5.60 20.16
C GLU A 80 1.88 -4.13 20.23
N ILE A 81 0.92 -3.75 19.42
CA ILE A 81 0.33 -2.41 19.47
C ILE A 81 -0.41 -2.19 20.78
N LEU A 82 -1.17 -3.18 21.25
CA LEU A 82 -1.85 -3.12 22.56
C LEU A 82 -0.86 -2.88 23.69
N THR A 83 0.32 -3.50 23.69
CA THR A 83 1.33 -3.26 24.74
C THR A 83 1.84 -1.82 24.74
N VAL A 84 1.88 -1.15 23.58
CA VAL A 84 2.20 0.28 23.50
C VAL A 84 1.03 1.13 24.02
N MET A 85 -0.21 0.77 23.65
CA MET A 85 -1.43 1.46 24.07
C MET A 85 -1.64 1.42 25.60
N GLU A 86 -1.21 0.37 26.25
CA GLU A 86 -1.34 0.18 27.70
C GLU A 86 -0.30 0.96 28.53
N ARG A 87 0.69 1.58 27.92
CA ARG A 87 1.67 2.41 28.63
C ARG A 87 1.00 3.57 29.37
N ASN A 88 1.53 3.92 30.52
CA ASN A 88 1.00 4.99 31.38
C ASN A 88 0.87 6.36 30.67
N THR A 89 1.64 6.56 29.61
CA THR A 89 1.57 7.78 28.78
C THR A 89 0.22 7.88 28.07
N TYR A 90 -0.34 6.76 27.65
CA TYR A 90 -1.55 6.68 26.83
C TYR A 90 -2.78 6.18 27.59
N ASN A 91 -2.56 5.44 28.68
CA ASN A 91 -3.61 4.89 29.52
C ASN A 91 -3.62 5.58 30.89
N LYS A 92 -4.71 6.25 31.23
CA LYS A 92 -4.92 6.88 32.54
C LYS A 92 -6.18 6.34 33.18
N ALA A 93 -6.03 5.85 34.40
CA ALA A 93 -7.13 5.27 35.19
C ALA A 93 -7.94 4.17 34.46
N GLY A 94 -7.26 3.34 33.65
CA GLY A 94 -7.90 2.26 32.88
C GLY A 94 -8.56 2.68 31.58
N THR A 95 -8.46 3.96 31.20
CA THR A 95 -9.02 4.46 29.93
C THR A 95 -7.92 4.99 29.04
N ASN A 96 -7.91 4.58 27.78
CA ASN A 96 -6.96 5.13 26.81
C ASN A 96 -7.40 6.54 26.39
N ILE A 97 -6.53 7.53 26.61
CA ILE A 97 -6.81 8.95 26.35
C ILE A 97 -6.48 9.37 24.92
N LEU A 98 -5.73 8.55 24.18
CA LEU A 98 -5.30 8.86 22.82
C LEU A 98 -6.09 8.12 21.74
N ILE A 99 -6.42 6.86 21.98
CA ILE A 99 -7.01 5.96 20.98
C ILE A 99 -8.48 5.72 21.32
N GLU A 100 -9.35 5.93 20.32
CA GLU A 100 -10.78 5.68 20.40
C GLU A 100 -11.10 4.25 19.99
N SER A 101 -10.51 3.78 18.87
CA SER A 101 -10.77 2.44 18.35
C SER A 101 -9.58 1.86 17.61
N MET A 102 -9.49 0.54 17.60
CA MET A 102 -8.56 -0.23 16.80
C MET A 102 -9.34 -1.29 16.00
N VAL A 103 -9.15 -1.30 14.68
CA VAL A 103 -9.82 -2.24 13.78
C VAL A 103 -8.78 -2.96 12.94
N ALA A 104 -8.76 -4.29 13.03
CA ALA A 104 -7.91 -5.14 12.21
C ALA A 104 -8.71 -5.75 11.04
N GLN A 105 -8.18 -5.64 9.83
CA GLN A 105 -8.74 -6.19 8.60
C GLN A 105 -7.70 -7.09 7.94
N VAL A 106 -8.13 -8.23 7.40
CA VAL A 106 -7.24 -9.18 6.70
C VAL A 106 -7.91 -9.63 5.41
N GLY A 107 -7.18 -9.54 4.30
CA GLY A 107 -7.69 -9.87 2.98
C GLY A 107 -8.54 -8.72 2.41
N GLU A 108 -9.84 -8.78 2.58
CA GLU A 108 -10.75 -7.74 2.11
C GLU A 108 -10.54 -6.42 2.86
N GLY A 109 -10.45 -5.31 2.13
CA GLY A 109 -10.25 -3.98 2.69
C GLY A 109 -8.87 -3.72 3.32
N ALA A 110 -7.94 -4.70 3.27
CA ALA A 110 -6.59 -4.56 3.82
C ALA A 110 -5.61 -3.85 2.89
N GLY A 111 -6.00 -3.53 1.65
CA GLY A 111 -5.15 -2.83 0.69
C GLY A 111 -4.82 -1.40 1.11
N ASN A 112 -3.67 -0.91 0.65
CA ASN A 112 -3.29 0.49 0.80
C ASN A 112 -3.87 1.29 -0.38
N PRO A 113 -4.79 2.26 -0.14
CA PRO A 113 -5.44 3.02 -1.21
C PRO A 113 -4.46 3.79 -2.11
N GLN A 114 -3.29 4.16 -1.60
CA GLN A 114 -2.27 4.89 -2.36
C GLN A 114 -1.54 4.00 -3.39
N ILE A 115 -1.45 2.70 -3.12
CA ILE A 115 -0.71 1.73 -3.93
C ILE A 115 -1.66 0.86 -4.75
N ASP A 116 -2.71 0.36 -4.10
CA ASP A 116 -3.61 -0.64 -4.66
C ASP A 116 -4.75 0.00 -5.48
N ASN A 117 -4.76 1.35 -5.62
CA ASN A 117 -5.74 2.14 -6.38
C ASN A 117 -7.21 1.81 -6.03
N GLY A 118 -7.51 1.56 -4.77
CA GLY A 118 -8.85 1.22 -4.33
C GLY A 118 -9.33 -0.15 -4.83
N ASN A 119 -8.41 -1.03 -5.21
CA ASN A 119 -8.75 -2.38 -5.62
C ASN A 119 -9.44 -3.11 -4.46
N THR A 120 -10.71 -3.48 -4.66
CA THR A 120 -11.54 -4.18 -3.67
C THR A 120 -11.35 -5.70 -3.71
N ASN A 121 -10.41 -6.19 -4.52
CA ASN A 121 -10.14 -7.62 -4.61
C ASN A 121 -9.64 -8.16 -3.27
N GLU A 122 -9.94 -9.43 -3.03
CA GLU A 122 -9.37 -10.15 -1.90
C GLU A 122 -7.84 -10.19 -2.01
N LEU A 123 -7.16 -9.67 -1.01
CA LEU A 123 -5.70 -9.62 -0.90
C LEU A 123 -5.27 -10.50 0.29
N PRO A 124 -5.28 -11.84 0.14
CA PRO A 124 -5.08 -12.78 1.25
C PRO A 124 -3.73 -12.61 1.96
N ASN A 125 -2.75 -12.03 1.29
CA ASN A 125 -1.42 -11.74 1.80
C ASN A 125 -1.32 -10.40 2.53
N LYS A 126 -2.40 -9.60 2.59
CA LYS A 126 -2.38 -8.27 3.21
C LYS A 126 -3.26 -8.21 4.45
N GLY A 127 -2.75 -7.50 5.45
CA GLY A 127 -3.46 -7.10 6.66
C GLY A 127 -3.33 -5.60 6.89
N LYS A 128 -4.32 -5.01 7.52
CA LYS A 128 -4.35 -3.60 7.91
C LYS A 128 -4.92 -3.45 9.30
N ILE A 129 -4.22 -2.71 10.16
CA ILE A 129 -4.74 -2.29 11.45
C ILE A 129 -4.94 -0.78 11.38
N THR A 130 -6.17 -0.34 11.60
CA THR A 130 -6.55 1.07 11.65
C THR A 130 -6.72 1.49 13.09
N LEU A 131 -5.94 2.46 13.51
CA LEU A 131 -6.03 3.09 14.83
C LEU A 131 -6.68 4.46 14.66
N THR A 132 -7.86 4.64 15.24
CA THR A 132 -8.56 5.93 15.25
C THR A 132 -8.27 6.65 16.56
N MET A 133 -7.79 7.88 16.44
CA MET A 133 -7.43 8.70 17.60
C MET A 133 -8.66 9.43 18.15
N GLN A 134 -8.66 9.66 19.44
CA GLN A 134 -9.62 10.57 20.09
C GLN A 134 -9.56 11.97 19.46
N GLU A 135 -10.64 12.73 19.55
CA GLU A 135 -10.61 14.14 19.14
C GLU A 135 -9.52 14.89 19.90
N PHE A 136 -8.85 15.81 19.22
CA PHE A 136 -7.68 16.53 19.76
C PHE A 136 -7.92 17.14 21.15
N LYS A 137 -9.13 17.66 21.40
CA LYS A 137 -9.51 18.25 22.69
C LYS A 137 -9.47 17.28 23.88
N PHE A 138 -9.62 15.96 23.62
CA PHE A 138 -9.63 14.92 24.66
C PHE A 138 -8.26 14.28 24.88
N ARG A 139 -7.28 14.51 24.01
CA ARG A 139 -5.95 13.86 24.05
C ARG A 139 -5.05 14.37 25.17
N GLN A 140 -5.49 15.36 25.95
CA GLN A 140 -4.74 15.93 27.10
C GLN A 140 -3.28 16.33 26.73
N GLY A 141 -3.04 16.81 25.52
CA GLY A 141 -1.71 17.20 25.05
C GLY A 141 -0.81 16.04 24.57
N VAL A 142 -1.32 14.81 24.56
CA VAL A 142 -0.55 13.63 24.08
C VAL A 142 -0.52 13.65 22.54
N SER A 143 0.70 13.48 22.00
CA SER A 143 0.93 13.50 20.56
C SER A 143 0.62 12.16 19.91
N SER A 144 -0.24 12.15 18.90
CA SER A 144 -0.48 10.96 18.06
C SER A 144 0.68 10.66 17.11
N GLU A 145 1.50 11.65 16.76
CA GLU A 145 2.72 11.41 15.98
C GLU A 145 3.76 10.65 16.78
N SER A 146 4.01 11.05 18.04
CA SER A 146 4.93 10.31 18.91
C SER A 146 4.47 8.88 19.14
N PHE A 147 3.16 8.66 19.27
CA PHE A 147 2.61 7.31 19.36
C PHE A 147 2.87 6.50 18.08
N ARG A 148 2.69 7.11 16.89
CA ARG A 148 2.99 6.47 15.61
C ARG A 148 4.45 6.02 15.54
N GLU A 149 5.37 6.90 15.94
CA GLU A 149 6.81 6.61 15.97
C GLU A 149 7.14 5.47 16.95
N GLU A 150 6.53 5.46 18.15
CA GLU A 150 6.70 4.36 19.11
C GLU A 150 6.19 3.03 18.56
N VAL A 151 5.02 3.01 17.91
CA VAL A 151 4.48 1.81 17.25
C VAL A 151 5.42 1.35 16.15
N GLN A 152 5.92 2.27 15.32
CA GLN A 152 6.87 1.95 14.26
C GLN A 152 8.15 1.31 14.84
N GLN A 153 8.74 1.91 15.87
CA GLN A 153 9.94 1.37 16.54
C GLN A 153 9.68 0.00 17.18
N GLN A 154 8.49 -0.20 17.76
CA GLN A 154 8.10 -1.45 18.37
C GLN A 154 8.00 -2.60 17.36
N LEU A 155 7.63 -2.30 16.10
CA LEU A 155 7.38 -3.30 15.07
C LEU A 155 8.59 -3.55 14.15
N ILE A 156 9.49 -2.57 13.99
CA ILE A 156 10.67 -2.70 13.12
C ILE A 156 11.51 -3.91 13.52
N GLY A 157 11.82 -4.76 12.53
CA GLY A 157 12.74 -5.89 12.68
C GLY A 157 12.21 -7.09 13.48
N LYS A 158 11.04 -7.01 14.12
CA LYS A 158 10.49 -8.10 14.93
C LYS A 158 9.88 -9.25 14.11
N PHE A 159 9.48 -9.00 12.90
CA PHE A 159 8.71 -9.94 12.08
C PHE A 159 9.42 -10.21 10.75
N PRO A 160 10.40 -11.13 10.70
CA PRO A 160 11.12 -11.42 9.47
C PRO A 160 10.19 -12.02 8.41
N GLY A 161 10.40 -11.60 7.16
CA GLY A 161 9.62 -12.07 6.01
C GLY A 161 8.24 -11.40 5.85
N VAL A 162 7.96 -10.36 6.63
CA VAL A 162 6.75 -9.52 6.53
C VAL A 162 7.18 -8.08 6.36
N SER A 163 6.63 -7.39 5.37
CA SER A 163 6.76 -5.94 5.25
C SER A 163 5.70 -5.27 6.10
N ILE A 164 6.12 -4.38 7.00
CA ILE A 164 5.23 -3.63 7.88
C ILE A 164 5.53 -2.15 7.70
N SER A 165 4.50 -1.35 7.38
CA SER A 165 4.60 0.10 7.36
C SER A 165 3.57 0.73 8.29
N VAL A 166 3.98 1.79 8.99
CA VAL A 166 3.13 2.55 9.92
C VAL A 166 2.94 3.95 9.36
N GLU A 167 1.79 4.18 8.77
CA GLU A 167 1.48 5.38 7.99
C GLU A 167 0.40 6.21 8.69
N LYS A 168 0.45 7.51 8.48
CA LYS A 168 -0.60 8.43 8.93
C LYS A 168 -1.64 8.66 7.85
N ASP A 169 -2.84 9.07 8.23
CA ASP A 169 -3.86 9.51 7.29
C ASP A 169 -3.36 10.70 6.46
N ALA A 170 -3.40 10.58 5.15
CA ALA A 170 -3.11 11.67 4.24
C ALA A 170 -4.31 12.64 4.24
N LYS A 171 -4.21 13.76 4.95
CA LYS A 171 -5.20 14.84 4.86
C LYS A 171 -4.93 15.67 3.61
N GLY A 172 -5.83 15.59 2.66
CA GLY A 172 -5.74 16.31 1.39
C GLY A 172 -5.94 15.41 0.18
N PRO A 173 -5.78 15.92 -1.05
CA PRO A 173 -5.79 15.07 -2.23
C PRO A 173 -4.68 14.02 -2.12
N PRO A 174 -4.88 12.80 -2.66
CA PRO A 174 -3.87 11.75 -2.63
C PRO A 174 -2.55 12.27 -3.22
N ALA A 175 -1.59 12.57 -2.38
CA ALA A 175 -0.32 13.14 -2.81
C ALA A 175 0.68 12.08 -3.29
N GLY A 176 0.37 10.79 -3.11
CA GLY A 176 1.30 9.70 -3.33
C GLY A 176 2.45 9.69 -2.31
N TYR A 177 3.41 8.82 -2.55
CA TYR A 177 4.63 8.77 -1.73
C TYR A 177 5.60 9.90 -2.12
N PRO A 178 6.31 10.49 -1.13
CA PRO A 178 7.29 11.55 -1.39
C PRO A 178 8.35 11.13 -2.41
N VAL A 179 8.86 9.91 -2.28
CA VAL A 179 9.79 9.34 -3.26
C VAL A 179 9.00 8.41 -4.18
N THR A 180 8.86 8.77 -5.44
CA THR A 180 8.17 7.98 -6.45
C THR A 180 8.95 8.02 -7.74
N ILE A 181 9.36 6.85 -8.24
CA ILE A 181 10.07 6.67 -9.49
C ILE A 181 9.21 5.82 -10.40
N GLU A 182 8.75 6.39 -11.49
CA GLU A 182 7.95 5.70 -12.51
C GLU A 182 8.86 5.19 -13.61
N ILE A 183 8.85 3.88 -13.81
CA ILE A 183 9.64 3.18 -14.82
C ILE A 183 8.67 2.77 -15.91
N THR A 184 8.89 3.22 -17.15
CA THR A 184 7.98 3.02 -18.28
C THR A 184 8.70 2.39 -19.47
N GLY A 185 7.99 1.53 -20.22
CA GLY A 185 8.53 0.87 -21.41
C GLY A 185 7.54 -0.09 -22.03
N LYS A 186 7.97 -0.82 -23.05
CA LYS A 186 7.11 -1.73 -23.82
C LYS A 186 7.02 -3.12 -23.19
N ASP A 187 8.15 -3.69 -22.76
CA ASP A 187 8.18 -5.01 -22.14
C ASP A 187 8.02 -4.90 -20.63
N TYR A 188 7.05 -5.62 -20.07
CA TYR A 188 6.71 -5.53 -18.66
C TYR A 188 7.72 -6.26 -17.76
N LEU A 189 8.34 -7.33 -18.27
CA LEU A 189 9.38 -8.06 -17.54
C LEU A 189 10.66 -7.22 -17.40
N ASP A 190 11.03 -6.51 -18.47
CA ASP A 190 12.18 -5.59 -18.43
C ASP A 190 11.96 -4.44 -17.45
N LEU A 191 10.71 -3.95 -17.34
CA LEU A 191 10.36 -2.92 -16.37
C LEU A 191 10.53 -3.43 -14.94
N ILE A 192 10.06 -4.64 -14.65
CA ILE A 192 10.19 -5.26 -13.32
C ILE A 192 11.66 -5.48 -12.98
N GLN A 193 12.44 -6.05 -13.89
CA GLN A 193 13.86 -6.29 -13.69
C GLN A 193 14.62 -4.97 -13.46
N THR A 194 14.29 -3.94 -14.23
CA THR A 194 14.87 -2.59 -14.04
C THR A 194 14.50 -2.02 -12.69
N ALA A 195 13.26 -2.17 -12.25
CA ALA A 195 12.81 -1.70 -10.94
C ALA A 195 13.55 -2.43 -9.79
N GLU A 196 13.75 -3.73 -9.91
CA GLU A 196 14.49 -4.53 -8.92
C GLU A 196 15.97 -4.13 -8.84
N THR A 197 16.63 -4.05 -9.98
CA THR A 197 18.05 -3.64 -10.02
C THR A 197 18.23 -2.20 -9.56
N MET A 198 17.30 -1.30 -9.88
CA MET A 198 17.29 0.09 -9.39
C MET A 198 17.05 0.14 -7.87
N LYS A 199 16.13 -0.65 -7.35
CA LYS A 199 15.91 -0.78 -5.90
C LYS A 199 17.18 -1.25 -5.19
N GLU A 200 17.84 -2.29 -5.70
CA GLU A 200 19.09 -2.80 -5.13
C GLU A 200 20.22 -1.77 -5.21
N PHE A 201 20.31 -1.03 -6.31
CA PHE A 201 21.27 0.04 -6.46
C PHE A 201 21.08 1.14 -5.42
N LEU A 202 19.85 1.66 -5.28
CA LEU A 202 19.51 2.71 -4.31
C LEU A 202 19.70 2.24 -2.86
N ASN A 203 19.39 0.98 -2.57
CA ASN A 203 19.64 0.39 -1.24
C ASN A 203 21.14 0.30 -0.93
N ARG A 204 22.00 0.00 -1.92
CA ARG A 204 23.47 0.02 -1.75
C ARG A 204 24.03 1.43 -1.54
N VAL A 205 23.44 2.43 -2.19
CA VAL A 205 23.82 3.84 -1.98
C VAL A 205 23.43 4.30 -0.58
N ASN A 206 22.41 3.70 0.02
CA ASN A 206 21.92 3.98 1.38
C ASN A 206 21.64 5.47 1.63
N ILE A 207 20.68 6.01 0.86
CA ILE A 207 20.34 7.44 0.92
C ILE A 207 19.66 7.74 2.26
N ALA A 208 20.24 8.67 3.02
CA ALA A 208 19.69 9.08 4.31
C ALA A 208 18.28 9.66 4.16
N GLY A 209 17.35 9.22 5.01
CA GLY A 209 15.96 9.66 5.00
C GLY A 209 15.01 8.82 4.14
N VAL A 210 15.48 7.91 3.32
CA VAL A 210 14.64 6.91 2.64
C VAL A 210 14.28 5.82 3.65
N GLU A 211 12.98 5.50 3.81
CA GLU A 211 12.54 4.49 4.76
C GLU A 211 12.77 3.07 4.20
N GLU A 212 11.93 2.64 3.31
CA GLU A 212 12.03 1.34 2.63
C GLU A 212 11.56 1.51 1.18
N LEU A 213 12.41 1.15 0.22
CA LEU A 213 12.03 1.15 -1.19
C LEU A 213 11.16 -0.06 -1.50
N LYS A 214 9.96 0.19 -2.03
CA LYS A 214 8.98 -0.82 -2.44
C LYS A 214 8.66 -0.70 -3.92
N ILE A 215 8.32 -1.82 -4.54
CA ILE A 215 7.90 -1.88 -5.95
C ILE A 215 6.40 -2.21 -5.95
N ASN A 216 5.61 -1.50 -6.78
CA ASN A 216 4.17 -1.67 -6.85
C ASN A 216 3.71 -2.85 -7.72
N VAL A 217 4.59 -3.82 -7.95
CA VAL A 217 4.32 -5.00 -8.78
C VAL A 217 4.54 -6.26 -7.97
N ASN A 218 3.57 -7.14 -8.06
CA ASN A 218 3.62 -8.48 -7.52
C ASN A 218 3.79 -9.47 -8.67
N LYS A 219 4.99 -10.01 -8.83
CA LYS A 219 5.36 -10.89 -9.95
C LYS A 219 5.19 -12.39 -9.66
N ASN A 220 4.98 -12.75 -8.41
CA ASN A 220 5.02 -14.14 -7.96
C ASN A 220 3.66 -14.66 -7.49
N LYS A 221 2.57 -14.15 -8.06
CA LYS A 221 1.25 -14.69 -7.76
C LYS A 221 1.17 -16.11 -8.30
N PRO A 222 1.15 -17.15 -7.42
CA PRO A 222 1.04 -18.50 -7.90
C PRO A 222 -0.32 -18.70 -8.56
N GLY A 223 -0.30 -19.20 -9.78
CA GLY A 223 -1.48 -19.54 -10.58
C GLY A 223 -1.42 -20.97 -11.04
N LEU A 224 -2.58 -21.57 -11.26
CA LEU A 224 -2.73 -22.85 -11.93
C LEU A 224 -3.42 -22.58 -13.27
N GLU A 225 -2.70 -22.77 -14.36
CA GLU A 225 -3.25 -22.68 -15.71
C GLU A 225 -3.77 -24.05 -16.13
N LEU A 226 -5.02 -24.08 -16.56
CA LEU A 226 -5.68 -25.28 -17.02
C LEU A 226 -5.97 -25.12 -18.52
N THR A 227 -5.35 -25.94 -19.33
CA THR A 227 -5.58 -25.98 -20.77
C THR A 227 -6.44 -27.19 -21.11
N VAL A 228 -7.60 -26.95 -21.76
CA VAL A 228 -8.49 -28.00 -22.19
C VAL A 228 -8.00 -28.54 -23.56
N ASP A 229 -7.75 -29.82 -23.67
CA ASP A 229 -7.54 -30.50 -24.95
C ASP A 229 -8.84 -30.49 -25.75
N ARG A 230 -8.95 -29.54 -26.67
CA ARG A 230 -10.18 -29.32 -27.46
C ARG A 230 -10.46 -30.45 -28.43
N GLN A 231 -9.42 -31.09 -28.96
CA GLN A 231 -9.59 -32.20 -29.89
C GLN A 231 -10.20 -33.41 -29.17
N LYS A 232 -9.58 -33.80 -28.07
CA LYS A 232 -10.05 -34.92 -27.25
C LYS A 232 -11.43 -34.68 -26.65
N ALA A 233 -11.67 -33.43 -26.15
CA ALA A 233 -12.98 -33.07 -25.66
C ALA A 233 -14.05 -33.17 -26.76
N GLY A 234 -13.75 -32.69 -27.98
CA GLY A 234 -14.65 -32.81 -29.13
C GLY A 234 -14.95 -34.24 -29.53
N GLU A 235 -13.95 -35.13 -29.58
CA GLU A 235 -14.10 -36.56 -29.85
C GLU A 235 -15.01 -37.25 -28.83
N LEU A 236 -14.94 -36.84 -27.58
CA LEU A 236 -15.75 -37.35 -26.48
C LEU A 236 -17.13 -36.67 -26.37
N GLY A 237 -17.38 -35.63 -27.16
CA GLY A 237 -18.63 -34.85 -27.16
C GLY A 237 -18.78 -33.85 -26.02
N VAL A 238 -17.67 -33.43 -25.42
CA VAL A 238 -17.63 -32.43 -24.33
C VAL A 238 -17.10 -31.10 -24.87
N SER A 239 -17.72 -29.98 -24.48
CA SER A 239 -17.19 -28.66 -24.77
C SER A 239 -16.25 -28.14 -23.69
N ALA A 240 -15.26 -27.31 -24.09
CA ALA A 240 -14.41 -26.62 -23.12
C ALA A 240 -15.20 -25.75 -22.12
N ALA A 241 -16.36 -25.23 -22.55
CA ALA A 241 -17.26 -24.47 -21.70
C ALA A 241 -17.86 -25.31 -20.57
N GLN A 242 -18.23 -26.58 -20.84
CA GLN A 242 -18.73 -27.49 -19.81
C GLN A 242 -17.66 -27.80 -18.78
N VAL A 243 -16.41 -28.04 -19.21
CA VAL A 243 -15.27 -28.23 -18.28
C VAL A 243 -15.10 -26.99 -17.39
N GLY A 244 -15.04 -25.81 -18.01
CA GLY A 244 -14.86 -24.54 -17.27
C GLY A 244 -16.01 -24.27 -16.31
N GLN A 245 -17.27 -24.53 -16.72
CA GLN A 245 -18.43 -24.32 -15.86
C GLN A 245 -18.46 -25.25 -14.65
N LEU A 246 -18.07 -26.52 -14.83
CA LEU A 246 -18.02 -27.46 -13.74
C LEU A 246 -16.95 -27.06 -12.71
N LEU A 247 -15.74 -26.73 -13.16
CA LEU A 247 -14.66 -26.25 -12.28
C LEU A 247 -15.04 -24.97 -11.55
N ARG A 248 -15.65 -24.03 -12.26
CA ARG A 248 -16.12 -22.75 -11.66
C ARG A 248 -17.15 -23.01 -10.57
N THR A 249 -18.14 -23.87 -10.83
CA THR A 249 -19.18 -24.21 -9.86
C THR A 249 -18.59 -24.89 -8.62
N SER A 250 -17.64 -25.76 -8.82
CA SER A 250 -16.99 -26.48 -7.71
C SER A 250 -16.15 -25.55 -6.83
N LEU A 251 -15.40 -24.60 -7.45
CA LEU A 251 -14.54 -23.67 -6.74
C LEU A 251 -15.30 -22.51 -6.11
N PHE A 252 -16.16 -21.85 -6.87
CA PHE A 252 -16.80 -20.58 -6.47
C PHE A 252 -18.26 -20.76 -6.08
N GLY A 253 -18.87 -21.87 -6.46
CA GLY A 253 -20.27 -22.14 -6.29
C GLY A 253 -21.15 -21.63 -7.42
N ALA A 254 -22.40 -22.03 -7.38
CA ALA A 254 -23.47 -21.53 -8.24
C ALA A 254 -24.70 -21.23 -7.42
N LYS A 255 -25.40 -20.16 -7.78
CA LYS A 255 -26.71 -19.83 -7.20
C LYS A 255 -27.73 -20.85 -7.66
N ALA A 256 -28.22 -21.68 -6.73
CA ALA A 256 -29.21 -22.70 -6.99
C ALA A 256 -30.66 -22.18 -6.89
N GLY A 257 -30.88 -21.10 -6.15
CA GLY A 257 -32.20 -20.54 -5.96
C GLY A 257 -32.19 -19.37 -4.97
N ILE A 258 -33.40 -18.95 -4.59
CA ILE A 258 -33.63 -17.90 -3.60
C ILE A 258 -34.55 -18.46 -2.53
N PHE A 259 -34.18 -18.32 -1.27
CA PHE A 259 -35.04 -18.57 -0.12
C PHE A 259 -35.64 -17.25 0.37
N LYS A 260 -36.97 -17.19 0.41
CA LYS A 260 -37.70 -16.00 0.89
C LYS A 260 -38.13 -16.19 2.35
N LYS A 261 -37.72 -15.25 3.20
CA LYS A 261 -38.10 -15.25 4.61
C LYS A 261 -38.34 -13.83 5.11
N ASP A 262 -39.48 -13.60 5.76
CA ASP A 262 -39.82 -12.33 6.40
C ASP A 262 -39.77 -11.08 5.47
N GLY A 263 -39.97 -11.29 4.15
CA GLY A 263 -39.91 -10.24 3.14
C GLY A 263 -38.53 -10.05 2.50
N ASP A 264 -37.49 -10.70 3.01
CA ASP A 264 -36.14 -10.68 2.48
C ASP A 264 -35.81 -11.88 1.60
N ASP A 265 -34.97 -11.66 0.60
CA ASP A 265 -34.48 -12.66 -0.35
C ASP A 265 -33.08 -13.12 0.05
N TYR A 266 -32.91 -14.43 0.29
CA TYR A 266 -31.62 -15.05 0.61
C TYR A 266 -31.17 -15.97 -0.51
N ASP A 267 -29.98 -15.72 -1.07
CA ASP A 267 -29.42 -16.54 -2.13
C ASP A 267 -28.97 -17.91 -1.61
N ILE A 268 -29.44 -18.98 -2.24
CA ILE A 268 -28.98 -20.33 -1.98
C ILE A 268 -27.80 -20.61 -2.92
N ASN A 269 -26.60 -20.66 -2.37
CA ASN A 269 -25.37 -20.98 -3.10
C ASN A 269 -24.92 -22.42 -2.81
N VAL A 270 -24.67 -23.19 -3.88
CA VAL A 270 -24.14 -24.55 -3.81
C VAL A 270 -22.70 -24.56 -4.30
N ARG A 271 -21.79 -25.06 -3.47
CA ARG A 271 -20.37 -25.23 -3.79
C ARG A 271 -19.80 -26.45 -3.06
N PHE A 272 -18.60 -26.86 -3.44
CA PHE A 272 -17.88 -27.86 -2.66
C PHE A 272 -17.59 -27.35 -1.24
N ASN A 273 -17.58 -28.30 -0.28
CA ASN A 273 -17.06 -28.00 1.06
C ASN A 273 -15.57 -27.66 1.00
N ASP A 274 -15.06 -27.01 2.03
CA ASP A 274 -13.68 -26.49 2.04
C ASP A 274 -12.64 -27.62 1.89
N ALA A 275 -12.88 -28.80 2.43
CA ALA A 275 -11.97 -29.94 2.30
C ALA A 275 -11.77 -30.37 0.84
N ASN A 276 -12.83 -30.44 0.05
CA ASN A 276 -12.77 -30.83 -1.37
C ASN A 276 -12.42 -29.65 -2.29
N ARG A 277 -12.80 -28.42 -1.91
CA ARG A 277 -12.57 -27.22 -2.72
C ARG A 277 -11.08 -26.85 -2.82
N TYR A 278 -10.32 -27.14 -1.78
CA TYR A 278 -8.87 -26.89 -1.73
C TYR A 278 -8.02 -28.13 -2.04
N ASP A 279 -8.64 -29.25 -2.36
CA ASP A 279 -7.95 -30.46 -2.84
C ASP A 279 -7.98 -30.53 -4.37
N ASN A 280 -6.81 -30.38 -4.99
CA ASN A 280 -6.67 -30.47 -6.43
C ASN A 280 -7.14 -31.85 -6.97
N ASN A 281 -6.92 -32.92 -6.23
CA ASN A 281 -7.38 -34.24 -6.65
C ASN A 281 -8.91 -34.31 -6.69
N ALA A 282 -9.58 -33.79 -5.67
CA ALA A 282 -11.03 -33.74 -5.64
C ALA A 282 -11.60 -32.87 -6.76
N LEU A 283 -10.92 -31.78 -7.10
CA LEU A 283 -11.35 -30.86 -8.16
C LEU A 283 -11.20 -31.47 -9.56
N PHE A 284 -10.09 -32.15 -9.84
CA PHE A 284 -9.78 -32.62 -11.20
C PHE A 284 -10.27 -34.03 -11.49
N ASN A 285 -10.56 -34.81 -10.46
CA ASN A 285 -11.16 -36.13 -10.64
C ASN A 285 -12.69 -36.16 -10.71
N GLN A 286 -13.31 -34.96 -10.81
CA GLN A 286 -14.75 -34.88 -11.04
C GLN A 286 -15.09 -35.38 -12.43
N ASN A 287 -16.26 -36.01 -12.56
CA ASN A 287 -16.80 -36.49 -13.82
C ASN A 287 -17.76 -35.48 -14.43
N ILE A 288 -17.60 -35.20 -15.72
CA ILE A 288 -18.63 -34.49 -16.51
C ILE A 288 -19.64 -35.57 -16.92
N ILE A 289 -20.88 -35.37 -16.49
CA ILE A 289 -21.99 -36.28 -16.80
C ILE A 289 -22.90 -35.55 -17.81
N PHE A 290 -23.08 -36.19 -18.98
CA PHE A 290 -23.96 -35.62 -20.00
C PHE A 290 -24.59 -36.76 -20.81
N ARG A 291 -25.71 -36.43 -21.47
CA ARG A 291 -26.38 -37.36 -22.38
C ARG A 291 -25.78 -37.17 -23.79
N ASP A 292 -25.22 -38.25 -24.34
CA ASP A 292 -24.71 -38.28 -25.71
C ASP A 292 -25.86 -38.02 -26.71
N PRO A 293 -25.83 -36.93 -27.49
CA PRO A 293 -26.91 -36.65 -28.44
C PRO A 293 -27.04 -37.65 -29.56
N ALA A 294 -25.97 -38.41 -29.88
CA ALA A 294 -25.98 -39.40 -30.97
C ALA A 294 -26.72 -40.69 -30.62
N ASN A 295 -26.66 -41.16 -29.36
CA ASN A 295 -27.20 -42.45 -28.95
C ASN A 295 -28.07 -42.40 -27.68
N GLY A 296 -28.22 -41.20 -27.07
CA GLY A 296 -29.03 -40.99 -25.87
C GLY A 296 -28.46 -41.59 -24.58
N ARG A 297 -27.26 -42.17 -24.60
CA ARG A 297 -26.62 -42.79 -23.43
C ARG A 297 -25.98 -41.74 -22.53
N ILE A 298 -25.98 -42.01 -21.23
CA ILE A 298 -25.25 -41.20 -20.26
C ILE A 298 -23.77 -41.55 -20.36
N LYS A 299 -22.94 -40.53 -20.57
CA LYS A 299 -21.48 -40.63 -20.54
C LYS A 299 -20.96 -39.92 -19.30
N GLU A 300 -19.93 -40.51 -18.69
CA GLU A 300 -19.18 -39.92 -17.55
C GLU A 300 -17.72 -39.85 -17.97
N ILE A 301 -17.16 -38.64 -17.98
CA ILE A 301 -15.79 -38.38 -18.40
C ILE A 301 -15.07 -37.63 -17.30
N PRO A 302 -13.97 -38.14 -16.73
CA PRO A 302 -13.22 -37.42 -15.72
C PRO A 302 -12.54 -36.19 -16.34
N ILE A 303 -12.62 -35.04 -15.64
CA ILE A 303 -12.00 -33.80 -16.11
C ILE A 303 -10.50 -33.96 -16.29
N SER A 304 -9.83 -34.74 -15.43
CA SER A 304 -8.40 -35.00 -15.51
C SER A 304 -7.94 -35.59 -16.83
N SER A 305 -8.85 -36.25 -17.56
CA SER A 305 -8.55 -36.78 -18.90
C SER A 305 -8.57 -35.74 -20.01
N LEU A 306 -9.15 -34.56 -19.75
CA LEU A 306 -9.42 -33.51 -20.72
C LEU A 306 -8.56 -32.24 -20.51
N ILE A 307 -7.81 -32.16 -19.41
CA ILE A 307 -7.05 -30.96 -19.05
C ILE A 307 -5.56 -31.25 -18.87
N GLU A 308 -4.75 -30.29 -19.27
CA GLU A 308 -3.35 -30.19 -18.88
C GLU A 308 -3.22 -29.12 -17.80
N GLN A 309 -2.40 -29.40 -16.78
CA GLN A 309 -2.19 -28.53 -15.64
C GLN A 309 -0.77 -28.00 -15.65
N GLU A 310 -0.63 -26.68 -15.61
CA GLU A 310 0.67 -26.02 -15.51
C GLU A 310 0.67 -25.01 -14.35
N LYS A 311 1.64 -25.15 -13.44
CA LYS A 311 1.86 -24.13 -12.40
C LYS A 311 2.64 -22.98 -12.99
N LYS A 312 2.06 -21.79 -13.03
CA LYS A 312 2.68 -20.57 -13.53
C LYS A 312 2.62 -19.47 -12.50
N ASN A 313 3.64 -18.64 -12.50
CA ASN A 313 3.55 -17.36 -11.81
C ASN A 313 2.86 -16.36 -12.72
N SER A 314 1.91 -15.64 -12.16
CA SER A 314 1.12 -14.62 -12.84
C SER A 314 1.33 -13.25 -12.19
N PHE A 315 0.97 -12.21 -12.90
CA PHE A 315 0.92 -10.85 -12.36
C PHE A 315 -0.49 -10.56 -11.83
N SER A 316 -0.58 -9.89 -10.68
CA SER A 316 -1.88 -9.48 -10.14
C SER A 316 -2.56 -8.44 -11.01
N ALA A 317 -1.76 -7.48 -11.52
CA ALA A 317 -2.22 -6.42 -12.42
C ALA A 317 -1.06 -5.86 -13.22
N ILE A 318 -1.32 -5.43 -14.44
CA ILE A 318 -0.41 -4.65 -15.28
C ILE A 318 -0.93 -3.23 -15.32
N LYS A 319 -0.22 -2.31 -14.67
CA LYS A 319 -0.61 -0.90 -14.62
C LYS A 319 -0.16 -0.15 -15.89
N HIS A 320 -1.02 0.76 -16.35
CA HIS A 320 -0.73 1.63 -17.47
C HIS A 320 -0.88 3.10 -17.06
N ARG A 321 0.01 3.94 -17.55
CA ARG A 321 -0.07 5.39 -17.42
C ARG A 321 0.22 6.03 -18.77
N GLN A 322 -0.67 6.88 -19.26
CA GLN A 322 -0.56 7.49 -20.59
C GLN A 322 -0.29 6.44 -21.69
N LEU A 323 -1.05 5.34 -21.65
CA LEU A 323 -0.97 4.19 -22.57
C LEU A 323 0.34 3.36 -22.51
N ASN A 324 1.30 3.73 -21.69
CA ASN A 324 2.52 2.95 -21.47
C ASN A 324 2.38 2.07 -20.21
N ARG A 325 2.96 0.89 -20.25
CA ARG A 325 3.11 0.06 -19.05
C ARG A 325 4.01 0.77 -18.06
N VAL A 326 3.64 0.74 -16.79
CA VAL A 326 4.40 1.42 -15.73
C VAL A 326 4.62 0.49 -14.53
N VAL A 327 5.84 0.53 -14.03
CA VAL A 327 6.23 -0.03 -12.75
C VAL A 327 6.72 1.12 -11.89
N THR A 328 6.24 1.19 -10.64
CA THR A 328 6.58 2.29 -9.74
C THR A 328 7.41 1.76 -8.57
N LEU A 329 8.56 2.38 -8.37
CA LEU A 329 9.37 2.25 -7.16
C LEU A 329 9.04 3.43 -6.25
N TYR A 330 8.71 3.18 -4.99
CA TYR A 330 8.25 4.22 -4.08
C TYR A 330 8.78 4.00 -2.66
N SER A 331 8.85 5.09 -1.89
CA SER A 331 9.23 5.08 -0.48
C SER A 331 8.64 6.25 0.28
N SER A 332 8.39 6.04 1.56
CA SER A 332 8.19 7.12 2.53
C SER A 332 9.53 7.75 2.90
N VAL A 333 9.47 8.90 3.55
CA VAL A 333 10.64 9.60 4.10
C VAL A 333 10.58 9.51 5.63
N LEU A 334 11.71 9.16 6.22
CA LEU A 334 11.85 9.07 7.68
C LEU A 334 11.58 10.41 8.36
N ALA A 335 11.01 10.36 9.56
CA ALA A 335 10.77 11.56 10.37
C ALA A 335 12.06 12.37 10.59
N GLY A 336 11.94 13.70 10.48
CA GLY A 336 13.08 14.62 10.63
C GLY A 336 13.84 14.94 9.35
N TYR A 337 13.59 14.23 8.23
CA TYR A 337 14.19 14.52 6.93
C TYR A 337 13.26 15.36 6.05
N ASN A 338 13.85 16.24 5.26
CA ASN A 338 13.10 17.01 4.26
C ASN A 338 12.87 16.17 3.01
N ALA A 339 11.61 15.97 2.64
CA ALA A 339 11.23 15.13 1.50
C ALA A 339 11.86 15.61 0.17
N ASN A 340 11.91 16.93 -0.05
CA ASN A 340 12.51 17.48 -1.27
C ASN A 340 14.02 17.20 -1.34
N ALA A 341 14.73 17.35 -0.21
CA ALA A 341 16.18 17.05 -0.15
C ALA A 341 16.44 15.56 -0.39
N VAL A 342 15.60 14.67 0.15
CA VAL A 342 15.71 13.23 -0.09
C VAL A 342 15.47 12.91 -1.56
N VAL A 343 14.45 13.49 -2.18
CA VAL A 343 14.15 13.31 -3.61
C VAL A 343 15.31 13.81 -4.48
N ASP A 344 15.91 14.96 -4.14
CA ASP A 344 17.05 15.49 -4.89
C ASP A 344 18.28 14.58 -4.76
N ASN A 345 18.54 14.01 -3.59
CA ASN A 345 19.60 13.03 -3.39
C ASN A 345 19.36 11.76 -4.20
N VAL A 346 18.13 11.26 -4.28
CA VAL A 346 17.72 10.13 -5.12
C VAL A 346 17.98 10.45 -6.59
N LYS A 347 17.54 11.63 -7.07
CA LYS A 347 17.76 12.09 -8.45
C LYS A 347 19.26 12.20 -8.79
N GLN A 348 20.05 12.73 -7.87
CA GLN A 348 21.50 12.82 -8.07
C GLN A 348 22.15 11.44 -8.18
N SER A 349 21.75 10.51 -7.33
CA SER A 349 22.27 9.14 -7.35
C SER A 349 21.91 8.41 -8.65
N LEU A 350 20.74 8.70 -9.23
CA LEU A 350 20.26 8.09 -10.47
C LEU A 350 20.85 8.72 -11.74
N LYS A 351 21.52 9.88 -11.71
CA LYS A 351 22.12 10.50 -12.89
C LYS A 351 23.14 9.61 -13.61
N GLY A 352 23.80 8.71 -12.88
CA GLY A 352 24.78 7.76 -13.42
C GLY A 352 24.23 6.35 -13.68
N TYR A 353 22.96 6.12 -13.42
CA TYR A 353 22.34 4.78 -13.56
C TYR A 353 22.10 4.45 -15.03
N LYS A 354 22.62 3.31 -15.49
CA LYS A 354 22.41 2.83 -16.87
C LYS A 354 21.11 2.04 -16.95
N LEU A 355 20.19 2.51 -17.78
CA LEU A 355 18.93 1.84 -18.08
C LEU A 355 19.10 0.77 -19.16
N HIS A 356 18.19 -0.21 -19.16
CA HIS A 356 17.99 -1.10 -20.29
C HIS A 356 17.45 -0.32 -21.50
N GLU A 357 17.78 -0.79 -22.70
CA GLU A 357 17.31 -0.17 -23.94
C GLU A 357 15.77 -0.22 -24.02
N GLY A 358 15.15 0.90 -24.34
CA GLY A 358 13.68 1.01 -24.43
C GLY A 358 12.94 1.24 -23.09
N VAL A 359 13.65 1.40 -21.98
CA VAL A 359 13.11 1.72 -20.66
C VAL A 359 13.43 3.17 -20.31
N ASN A 360 12.46 3.89 -19.79
CA ASN A 360 12.64 5.26 -19.29
C ASN A 360 12.16 5.34 -17.83
N PHE A 361 12.69 6.29 -17.06
CA PHE A 361 12.20 6.59 -15.73
C PHE A 361 11.99 8.09 -15.52
N LYS A 362 11.10 8.42 -14.59
CA LYS A 362 10.79 9.79 -14.22
C LYS A 362 10.69 9.90 -12.70
#